data_f2ec8ae7dd2d92994c8f7f6a72c4aa99
#
_entry.id   f2ec8ae7dd2d92994c8f7f6a72c4aa99
#
_cell.length_a   1.000
_cell.length_b   1.000
_cell.length_c   1.000
_cell.angle_alpha   90.00
_cell.angle_beta   90.00
_cell.angle_gamma   90.00
#
_symmetry.space_group_name_H-M   'P 1'
#
loop_
_entity.id
_entity.type
_entity.pdbx_description
1 polymer ?
#
loop_
_entity_poly.entity_id
_entity_poly.type
_entity_poly.pdbx_seq_one_letter_code
_entity_poly.pdbx_strand_id
1 'polypeptide(L)'
;MVRGSPKPQDVWRVFFNGEVVQLATPPLATIQALKAIRRGEAVWEVETVEDDPVFVRAVQLVDGVRRFLAISPESLILAGHKLIDDRWLASVISTSSALADSPKETEMRLILKRLADKHGLTFREQLPVRRGNRLVTTLDAALLEPRYGFMYDGIHHWTKQQRVKDAEINIELQLLQIRPLRFATGTLCSIPAVTEDLLRRDGFI
;
A
#
# COMPACT_ATOMS: atom_id res chain seq x y z
N MET A 1 18.20 -15.77 19.32
CA MET A 1 18.86 -14.70 18.55
C MET A 1 19.72 -15.37 17.48
N VAL A 2 19.25 -15.51 16.25
CA VAL A 2 20.01 -16.16 15.16
C VAL A 2 20.93 -15.08 14.57
N ARG A 3 22.20 -15.10 14.92
CA ARG A 3 23.26 -14.30 14.28
C ARG A 3 23.75 -15.07 13.06
N GLY A 4 23.01 -15.03 11.96
CA GLY A 4 23.52 -15.46 10.67
C GLY A 4 24.39 -14.34 10.09
N SER A 5 25.62 -14.62 9.72
CA SER A 5 26.42 -13.72 8.88
C SER A 5 25.76 -13.65 7.49
N PRO A 6 25.76 -12.49 6.81
CA PRO A 6 25.27 -12.38 5.45
C PRO A 6 26.00 -13.37 4.54
N LYS A 7 25.27 -14.05 3.67
CA LYS A 7 25.90 -14.90 2.67
C LYS A 7 26.59 -14.05 1.61
N PRO A 8 27.65 -14.53 0.95
CA PRO A 8 28.35 -13.75 -0.08
C PRO A 8 27.45 -13.21 -1.19
N GLN A 9 26.37 -13.94 -1.55
CA GLN A 9 25.38 -13.53 -2.55
C GLN A 9 24.46 -12.41 -2.09
N ASP A 10 24.39 -12.16 -0.77
CA ASP A 10 23.52 -11.14 -0.19
C ASP A 10 24.24 -9.79 -0.02
N VAL A 11 25.50 -9.70 -0.47
CA VAL A 11 26.36 -8.54 -0.30
C VAL A 11 27.01 -8.15 -1.61
N TRP A 12 26.80 -6.89 -2.02
CA TRP A 12 27.52 -6.29 -3.12
C TRP A 12 28.86 -5.72 -2.64
N ARG A 13 29.92 -5.88 -3.42
CA ARG A 13 31.18 -5.19 -3.23
C ARG A 13 31.24 -4.03 -4.21
N VAL A 14 31.22 -2.83 -3.69
CA VAL A 14 31.26 -1.59 -4.47
C VAL A 14 32.52 -0.85 -4.17
N PHE A 15 33.23 -0.40 -5.22
CA PHE A 15 34.40 0.44 -5.07
C PHE A 15 33.94 1.90 -4.96
N PHE A 16 34.23 2.54 -3.83
CA PHE A 16 33.84 3.90 -3.55
C PHE A 16 34.97 4.65 -2.84
N ASN A 17 35.38 5.80 -3.37
CA ASN A 17 36.48 6.64 -2.83
C ASN A 17 37.78 5.89 -2.57
N GLY A 18 38.15 4.94 -3.46
CA GLY A 18 39.40 4.20 -3.30
C GLY A 18 39.32 2.95 -2.41
N GLU A 19 38.18 2.69 -1.80
CA GLU A 19 37.95 1.56 -0.88
C GLU A 19 36.85 0.62 -1.37
N VAL A 20 36.94 -0.65 -0.96
CA VAL A 20 35.88 -1.65 -1.20
C VAL A 20 34.87 -1.58 -0.07
N VAL A 21 33.65 -1.11 -0.37
CA VAL A 21 32.54 -1.08 0.57
C VAL A 21 31.62 -2.27 0.33
N GLN A 22 31.18 -2.93 1.39
CA GLN A 22 30.18 -4.00 1.34
C GLN A 22 28.78 -3.42 1.58
N LEU A 23 27.88 -3.60 0.63
CA LEU A 23 26.49 -3.16 0.71
C LEU A 23 25.56 -4.37 0.71
N ALA A 24 24.55 -4.34 1.57
CA ALA A 24 23.46 -5.33 1.49
C ALA A 24 22.74 -5.22 0.14
N THR A 25 22.43 -6.37 -0.47
CA THR A 25 21.52 -6.38 -1.62
C THR A 25 20.15 -5.81 -1.22
N PRO A 26 19.36 -5.26 -2.17
CA PRO A 26 18.04 -4.72 -1.84
C PRO A 26 17.12 -5.69 -1.08
N PRO A 27 17.02 -7.00 -1.40
CA PRO A 27 16.27 -7.94 -0.58
C PRO A 27 16.80 -8.05 0.85
N LEU A 28 18.13 -8.19 1.04
CA LEU A 28 18.69 -8.26 2.40
C LEU A 28 18.48 -6.96 3.17
N ALA A 29 18.67 -5.81 2.54
CA ALA A 29 18.42 -4.51 3.17
C ALA A 29 16.95 -4.37 3.61
N THR A 30 16.01 -4.86 2.80
CA THR A 30 14.59 -4.93 3.16
C THR A 30 14.35 -5.80 4.39
N ILE A 31 14.98 -6.99 4.46
CA ILE A 31 14.87 -7.85 5.66
C ILE A 31 15.46 -7.18 6.90
N GLN A 32 16.55 -6.44 6.77
CA GLN A 32 17.14 -5.68 7.90
C GLN A 32 16.17 -4.58 8.37
N ALA A 33 15.53 -3.86 7.44
CA ALA A 33 14.53 -2.84 7.76
C ALA A 33 13.28 -3.45 8.40
N LEU A 34 12.78 -4.59 7.92
CA LEU A 34 11.68 -5.34 8.55
C LEU A 34 12.01 -5.76 9.99
N LYS A 35 13.26 -6.15 10.25
CA LYS A 35 13.72 -6.46 11.62
C LYS A 35 13.73 -5.22 12.52
N ALA A 36 14.13 -4.07 11.98
CA ALA A 36 14.09 -2.79 12.71
C ALA A 36 12.66 -2.36 13.03
N ILE A 37 11.73 -2.47 12.08
CA ILE A 37 10.29 -2.24 12.30
C ILE A 37 9.76 -3.15 13.40
N ARG A 38 10.05 -4.44 13.33
CA ARG A 38 9.56 -5.44 14.30
C ARG A 38 10.10 -5.22 15.72
N ARG A 39 11.25 -4.58 15.86
CA ARG A 39 11.86 -4.20 17.15
C ARG A 39 11.43 -2.83 17.66
N GLY A 40 10.63 -2.09 16.88
CA GLY A 40 10.27 -0.72 17.21
C GLY A 40 11.40 0.30 17.04
N GLU A 41 12.45 -0.05 16.31
CA GLU A 41 13.58 0.84 16.01
C GLU A 41 13.27 1.79 14.83
N ALA A 42 12.34 1.39 13.96
CA ALA A 42 11.83 2.21 12.84
C ALA A 42 10.32 2.39 13.00
N VAL A 43 9.89 3.61 13.32
CA VAL A 43 8.50 3.94 13.64
C VAL A 43 8.08 5.18 12.87
N TRP A 44 6.88 5.13 12.28
CA TRP A 44 6.15 6.26 11.72
C TRP A 44 4.66 6.11 11.97
N GLU A 45 3.92 7.19 11.78
CA GLU A 45 2.49 7.23 12.06
C GLU A 45 1.70 6.33 11.10
N VAL A 46 0.78 5.55 11.66
CA VAL A 46 -0.20 4.70 10.98
C VAL A 46 -1.58 5.05 11.50
N GLU A 47 -2.51 5.35 10.61
CA GLU A 47 -3.89 5.74 10.97
C GLU A 47 -4.85 4.55 11.12
N THR A 48 -4.41 3.34 10.79
CA THR A 48 -5.24 2.13 10.87
C THR A 48 -5.44 1.73 12.33
N VAL A 49 -6.68 1.79 12.82
CA VAL A 49 -6.99 1.58 14.24
C VAL A 49 -7.08 0.09 14.61
N GLU A 50 -7.43 -0.78 13.65
CA GLU A 50 -7.74 -2.20 13.89
C GLU A 50 -6.60 -3.18 13.58
N ASP A 51 -5.55 -2.73 12.88
CA ASP A 51 -4.40 -3.56 12.55
C ASP A 51 -3.22 -3.28 13.49
N ASP A 52 -2.38 -4.30 13.70
CA ASP A 52 -1.09 -4.11 14.36
C ASP A 52 -0.23 -3.10 13.60
N PRO A 53 0.11 -1.95 14.17
CA PRO A 53 0.91 -0.92 13.50
C PRO A 53 2.27 -1.42 13.00
N VAL A 54 2.86 -2.42 13.68
CA VAL A 54 4.12 -3.05 13.26
C VAL A 54 3.89 -3.83 11.97
N PHE A 55 2.79 -4.56 11.88
CA PHE A 55 2.41 -5.31 10.68
C PHE A 55 2.11 -4.36 9.52
N VAL A 56 1.33 -3.30 9.75
CA VAL A 56 1.02 -2.32 8.71
C VAL A 56 2.29 -1.66 8.15
N ARG A 57 3.21 -1.21 9.02
CA ARG A 57 4.50 -0.64 8.59
C ARG A 57 5.32 -1.63 7.76
N ALA A 58 5.31 -2.90 8.14
CA ALA A 58 5.99 -3.94 7.38
C ALA A 58 5.39 -4.13 5.98
N VAL A 59 4.06 -4.14 5.87
CA VAL A 59 3.37 -4.21 4.58
C VAL A 59 3.66 -2.98 3.74
N GLN A 60 3.62 -1.76 4.31
CA GLN A 60 3.97 -0.52 3.62
C GLN A 60 5.39 -0.55 3.04
N LEU A 61 6.37 -1.04 3.83
CA LEU A 61 7.74 -1.20 3.33
C LEU A 61 7.81 -2.18 2.17
N VAL A 62 7.15 -3.35 2.30
CA VAL A 62 7.19 -4.38 1.25
C VAL A 62 6.45 -3.92 0.00
N ASP A 63 5.32 -3.22 0.11
CA ASP A 63 4.63 -2.59 -1.02
C ASP A 63 5.58 -1.64 -1.77
N GLY A 64 6.25 -0.73 -1.04
CA GLY A 64 7.18 0.22 -1.63
C GLY A 64 8.36 -0.45 -2.35
N VAL A 65 9.00 -1.46 -1.75
CA VAL A 65 10.13 -2.13 -2.41
C VAL A 65 9.68 -3.00 -3.61
N ARG A 66 8.48 -3.58 -3.56
CA ARG A 66 7.90 -4.29 -4.71
C ARG A 66 7.54 -3.32 -5.84
N ARG A 67 6.96 -2.18 -5.50
CA ARG A 67 6.52 -1.16 -6.45
C ARG A 67 7.69 -0.47 -7.14
N PHE A 68 8.64 0.07 -6.36
CA PHE A 68 9.67 0.98 -6.88
C PHE A 68 11.00 0.30 -7.18
N LEU A 69 11.29 -0.84 -6.56
CA LEU A 69 12.53 -1.60 -6.79
C LEU A 69 12.29 -2.93 -7.51
N ALA A 70 11.05 -3.25 -7.84
CA ALA A 70 10.64 -4.49 -8.51
C ALA A 70 11.19 -5.76 -7.81
N ILE A 71 11.33 -5.74 -6.48
CA ILE A 71 11.79 -6.90 -5.71
C ILE A 71 10.66 -7.93 -5.65
N SER A 72 10.97 -9.17 -6.07
CA SER A 72 9.97 -10.22 -6.07
C SER A 72 9.71 -10.79 -4.67
N PRO A 73 8.50 -11.31 -4.38
CA PRO A 73 8.18 -12.04 -3.16
C PRO A 73 9.18 -13.14 -2.83
N GLU A 74 9.57 -13.93 -3.82
CA GLU A 74 10.49 -15.07 -3.69
C GLU A 74 11.88 -14.60 -3.23
N SER A 75 12.37 -13.47 -3.78
CA SER A 75 13.65 -12.88 -3.36
C SER A 75 13.63 -12.44 -1.89
N LEU A 76 12.50 -11.90 -1.41
CA LEU A 76 12.34 -11.52 -0.01
C LEU A 76 12.27 -12.75 0.92
N ILE A 77 11.53 -13.79 0.52
CA ILE A 77 11.44 -15.04 1.28
C ILE A 77 12.84 -15.67 1.40
N LEU A 78 13.56 -15.74 0.29
CA LEU A 78 14.90 -16.32 0.27
C LEU A 78 15.89 -15.53 1.15
N ALA A 79 15.88 -14.21 1.05
CA ALA A 79 16.71 -13.33 1.85
C ALA A 79 16.36 -13.35 3.35
N GLY A 80 15.08 -13.55 3.69
CA GLY A 80 14.57 -13.58 5.06
C GLY A 80 14.78 -14.90 5.77
N HIS A 81 15.01 -16.00 5.05
CA HIS A 81 15.12 -17.34 5.63
C HIS A 81 16.17 -17.41 6.75
N LYS A 82 15.76 -17.88 7.95
CA LYS A 82 16.55 -17.92 9.20
C LYS A 82 17.02 -16.55 9.73
N LEU A 83 16.64 -15.43 9.12
CA LEU A 83 16.98 -14.09 9.61
C LEU A 83 15.82 -13.41 10.33
N ILE A 84 14.59 -13.73 9.96
CA ILE A 84 13.34 -13.26 10.56
C ILE A 84 12.38 -14.44 10.68
N ASP A 85 11.30 -14.29 11.43
CA ASP A 85 10.26 -15.32 11.53
C ASP A 85 9.63 -15.58 10.15
N ASP A 86 9.77 -16.80 9.64
CA ASP A 86 9.35 -17.16 8.28
C ASP A 86 7.82 -17.04 8.09
N ARG A 87 7.02 -17.34 9.13
CA ARG A 87 5.55 -17.26 9.07
C ARG A 87 5.08 -15.81 9.04
N TRP A 88 5.68 -14.98 9.90
CA TRP A 88 5.38 -13.55 9.91
C TRP A 88 5.77 -12.88 8.59
N LEU A 89 6.96 -13.20 8.06
CA LEU A 89 7.41 -12.68 6.76
C LEU A 89 6.46 -13.11 5.63
N ALA A 90 6.08 -14.39 5.59
CA ALA A 90 5.13 -14.90 4.61
C ALA A 90 3.77 -14.17 4.70
N SER A 91 3.27 -13.89 5.92
CA SER A 91 2.04 -13.11 6.12
C SER A 91 2.17 -11.69 5.59
N VAL A 92 3.27 -10.99 5.89
CA VAL A 92 3.52 -9.63 5.36
C VAL A 92 3.56 -9.65 3.82
N ILE A 93 4.31 -10.58 3.25
CA ILE A 93 4.47 -10.69 1.78
C ILE A 93 3.13 -11.05 1.10
N SER A 94 2.35 -11.97 1.64
CA SER A 94 1.05 -12.36 1.08
C SER A 94 0.02 -11.24 1.15
N THR A 95 0.15 -10.35 2.14
CA THR A 95 -0.71 -9.17 2.31
C THR A 95 -0.24 -7.99 1.44
N SER A 96 1.02 -7.99 1.02
CA SER A 96 1.58 -6.89 0.25
C SER A 96 1.13 -6.86 -1.21
N SER A 97 1.14 -5.68 -1.81
CA SER A 97 0.83 -5.41 -3.21
C SER A 97 1.97 -4.61 -3.87
N ALA A 98 2.13 -4.73 -5.18
CA ALA A 98 3.04 -3.90 -5.96
C ALA A 98 2.31 -2.70 -6.63
N LEU A 99 1.08 -2.42 -6.22
CA LEU A 99 0.23 -1.42 -6.87
C LEU A 99 0.13 -0.11 -6.09
N ALA A 100 0.36 -0.11 -4.77
CA ALA A 100 0.29 1.11 -3.96
C ALA A 100 1.44 2.06 -4.28
N ASP A 101 1.11 3.32 -4.56
CA ASP A 101 2.08 4.38 -4.86
C ASP A 101 2.53 5.15 -3.60
N SER A 102 1.87 4.92 -2.47
CA SER A 102 2.21 5.55 -1.19
C SER A 102 1.88 4.65 0.01
N PRO A 103 2.53 4.88 1.18
CA PRO A 103 2.18 4.18 2.42
C PRO A 103 0.72 4.38 2.85
N LYS A 104 0.12 5.53 2.57
CA LYS A 104 -1.28 5.82 2.92
C LYS A 104 -2.27 5.09 2.03
N GLU A 105 -1.93 4.87 0.76
CA GLU A 105 -2.70 3.97 -0.10
C GLU A 105 -2.64 2.53 0.39
N THR A 106 -1.50 2.05 0.92
CA THR A 106 -1.41 0.76 1.60
C THR A 106 -2.39 0.66 2.77
N GLU A 107 -2.45 1.68 3.65
CA GLU A 107 -3.41 1.71 4.77
C GLU A 107 -4.86 1.66 4.26
N MET A 108 -5.21 2.52 3.31
CA MET A 108 -6.54 2.55 2.69
C MET A 108 -6.91 1.20 2.07
N ARG A 109 -5.99 0.58 1.36
CA ARG A 109 -6.15 -0.76 0.77
C ARG A 109 -6.47 -1.82 1.82
N LEU A 110 -5.70 -1.86 2.91
CA LEU A 110 -5.90 -2.84 3.99
C LEU A 110 -7.28 -2.70 4.64
N ILE A 111 -7.70 -1.46 4.91
CA ILE A 111 -9.02 -1.16 5.46
C ILE A 111 -10.13 -1.63 4.51
N LEU A 112 -10.05 -1.23 3.23
CA LEU A 112 -11.08 -1.52 2.24
C LEU A 112 -11.18 -2.99 1.88
N LYS A 113 -10.04 -3.69 1.82
CA LYS A 113 -10.04 -5.14 1.59
C LYS A 113 -10.76 -5.89 2.72
N ARG A 114 -10.51 -5.50 3.97
CA ARG A 114 -11.21 -6.07 5.13
C ARG A 114 -12.72 -5.80 5.10
N LEU A 115 -13.12 -4.58 4.73
CA LEU A 115 -14.53 -4.25 4.54
C LEU A 115 -15.16 -5.07 3.42
N ALA A 116 -14.48 -5.23 2.31
CA ALA A 116 -14.94 -6.04 1.20
C ALA A 116 -15.14 -7.51 1.62
N ASP A 117 -14.13 -8.08 2.30
CA ASP A 117 -14.20 -9.46 2.83
C ASP A 117 -15.36 -9.62 3.83
N LYS A 118 -15.57 -8.64 4.73
CA LYS A 118 -16.65 -8.63 5.73
C LYS A 118 -18.05 -8.65 5.10
N HIS A 119 -18.23 -7.92 4.01
CA HIS A 119 -19.54 -7.73 3.38
C HIS A 119 -19.73 -8.49 2.06
N GLY A 120 -18.78 -9.35 1.69
CA GLY A 120 -18.85 -10.14 0.45
C GLY A 120 -18.79 -9.32 -0.82
N LEU A 121 -18.07 -8.18 -0.80
CA LEU A 121 -17.93 -7.27 -1.92
C LEU A 121 -16.65 -7.53 -2.70
N THR A 122 -16.65 -7.18 -3.97
CA THR A 122 -15.47 -7.30 -4.83
C THR A 122 -14.59 -6.05 -4.70
N PHE A 123 -13.38 -6.23 -4.17
CA PHE A 123 -12.36 -5.20 -4.06
C PHE A 123 -11.42 -5.19 -5.27
N ARG A 124 -11.03 -4.00 -5.73
CA ARG A 124 -10.00 -3.80 -6.76
C ARG A 124 -9.06 -2.67 -6.36
N GLU A 125 -7.76 -2.88 -6.59
CA GLU A 125 -6.72 -1.85 -6.49
C GLU A 125 -6.47 -1.22 -7.85
N GLN A 126 -6.04 0.04 -7.87
CA GLN A 126 -5.59 0.78 -9.06
C GLN A 126 -6.51 0.57 -10.27
N LEU A 127 -7.82 0.83 -10.07
CA LEU A 127 -8.85 0.59 -11.09
C LEU A 127 -8.85 1.73 -12.13
N PRO A 128 -8.46 1.48 -13.41
CA PRO A 128 -8.55 2.49 -14.44
C PRO A 128 -10.00 2.70 -14.87
N VAL A 129 -10.49 3.93 -14.75
CA VAL A 129 -11.81 4.35 -15.20
C VAL A 129 -11.70 4.99 -16.59
N ARG A 130 -12.47 4.48 -17.54
CA ARG A 130 -12.45 4.96 -18.92
C ARG A 130 -13.84 5.40 -19.38
N ARG A 131 -13.88 6.40 -20.27
CA ARG A 131 -15.06 6.78 -21.05
C ARG A 131 -14.74 6.57 -22.52
N GLY A 132 -15.27 5.51 -23.10
CA GLY A 132 -14.79 5.02 -24.39
C GLY A 132 -13.31 4.63 -24.31
N ASN A 133 -12.50 5.15 -25.21
CA ASN A 133 -11.05 4.89 -25.23
C ASN A 133 -10.23 5.83 -24.34
N ARG A 134 -10.83 6.90 -23.81
CA ARG A 134 -10.14 7.89 -23.00
C ARG A 134 -10.06 7.45 -21.54
N LEU A 135 -8.85 7.44 -20.97
CA LEU A 135 -8.66 7.29 -19.54
C LEU A 135 -9.14 8.57 -18.82
N VAL A 136 -10.08 8.44 -17.91
CA VAL A 136 -10.57 9.52 -17.05
C VAL A 136 -9.63 9.69 -15.86
N THR A 137 -9.45 8.62 -15.10
CA THR A 137 -8.57 8.54 -13.94
C THR A 137 -8.28 7.08 -13.59
N THR A 138 -7.34 6.86 -12.68
CA THR A 138 -7.18 5.59 -11.98
C THR A 138 -7.59 5.81 -10.53
N LEU A 139 -8.51 4.99 -10.03
CA LEU A 139 -8.90 4.98 -8.62
C LEU A 139 -7.90 4.15 -7.83
N ASP A 140 -7.45 4.62 -6.68
CA ASP A 140 -6.50 3.88 -5.85
C ASP A 140 -7.09 2.56 -5.36
N ALA A 141 -8.40 2.58 -5.07
CA ALA A 141 -9.17 1.38 -4.73
C ALA A 141 -10.64 1.52 -5.18
N ALA A 142 -11.35 0.39 -5.31
CA ALA A 142 -12.77 0.38 -5.62
C ALA A 142 -13.48 -0.81 -4.97
N LEU A 143 -14.76 -0.60 -4.62
CA LEU A 143 -15.75 -1.64 -4.35
C LEU A 143 -16.70 -1.69 -5.54
N LEU A 144 -16.74 -2.85 -6.24
CA LEU A 144 -17.35 -2.90 -7.58
C LEU A 144 -18.88 -2.86 -7.54
N GLU A 145 -19.51 -3.63 -6.65
CA GLU A 145 -20.97 -3.77 -6.58
C GLU A 145 -21.65 -2.43 -6.26
N PRO A 146 -21.22 -1.66 -5.22
CA PRO A 146 -21.79 -0.36 -4.94
C PRO A 146 -21.24 0.75 -5.86
N ARG A 147 -20.26 0.42 -6.72
CA ARG A 147 -19.56 1.36 -7.60
C ARG A 147 -18.91 2.52 -6.84
N TYR A 148 -18.29 2.21 -5.70
CA TYR A 148 -17.53 3.19 -4.93
C TYR A 148 -16.08 3.22 -5.36
N GLY A 149 -15.58 4.41 -5.68
CA GLY A 149 -14.19 4.66 -6.02
C GLY A 149 -13.50 5.44 -4.89
N PHE A 150 -12.39 4.94 -4.40
CA PHE A 150 -11.62 5.54 -3.31
C PHE A 150 -10.35 6.14 -3.86
N MET A 151 -10.03 7.34 -3.39
CA MET A 151 -8.84 8.10 -3.79
C MET A 151 -8.20 8.71 -2.54
N TYR A 152 -6.89 8.59 -2.43
CA TYR A 152 -6.13 9.23 -1.38
C TYR A 152 -5.53 10.54 -1.90
N ASP A 153 -5.93 11.64 -1.29
CA ASP A 153 -5.37 12.95 -1.59
C ASP A 153 -4.20 13.26 -0.62
N GLY A 154 -2.97 13.05 -1.09
CA GLY A 154 -1.76 13.43 -0.35
C GLY A 154 -1.66 14.95 -0.13
N ILE A 155 -0.65 15.37 0.63
CA ILE A 155 -0.36 16.80 0.84
C ILE A 155 0.23 17.35 -0.47
N HIS A 156 -0.61 17.79 -1.38
CA HIS A 156 -0.19 18.46 -2.61
C HIS A 156 -0.49 19.96 -2.52
N HIS A 157 0.43 20.77 -3.01
CA HIS A 157 0.18 22.20 -3.24
C HIS A 157 -0.95 22.34 -4.26
N TRP A 158 -2.11 22.76 -3.79
CA TRP A 158 -3.33 22.91 -4.57
C TRP A 158 -3.18 24.07 -5.58
N THR A 159 -2.77 23.77 -6.78
CA THR A 159 -2.79 24.75 -7.87
C THR A 159 -4.20 24.90 -8.44
N LYS A 160 -4.50 26.05 -9.05
CA LYS A 160 -5.77 26.27 -9.74
C LYS A 160 -6.03 25.22 -10.83
N GLN A 161 -4.99 24.84 -11.57
CA GLN A 161 -5.09 23.83 -12.62
C GLN A 161 -5.45 22.44 -12.06
N GLN A 162 -4.86 22.05 -10.93
CA GLN A 162 -5.18 20.77 -10.28
C GLN A 162 -6.65 20.74 -9.84
N ARG A 163 -7.18 21.81 -9.24
CA ARG A 163 -8.59 21.89 -8.84
C ARG A 163 -9.56 21.75 -10.01
N VAL A 164 -9.26 22.38 -11.16
CA VAL A 164 -10.08 22.23 -12.36
C VAL A 164 -10.09 20.80 -12.85
N LYS A 165 -8.92 20.17 -12.94
CA LYS A 165 -8.79 18.76 -13.34
C LYS A 165 -9.54 17.82 -12.39
N ASP A 166 -9.43 18.01 -11.09
CA ASP A 166 -10.12 17.19 -10.08
C ASP A 166 -11.66 17.36 -10.19
N ALA A 167 -12.14 18.59 -10.45
CA ALA A 167 -13.55 18.82 -10.68
C ALA A 167 -14.05 18.12 -11.96
N GLU A 168 -13.30 18.15 -13.04
CA GLU A 168 -13.61 17.44 -14.28
C GLU A 168 -13.65 15.92 -14.05
N ILE A 169 -12.68 15.36 -13.34
CA ILE A 169 -12.66 13.93 -12.97
C ILE A 169 -13.91 13.58 -12.17
N ASN A 170 -14.28 14.37 -11.17
CA ASN A 170 -15.47 14.10 -10.35
C ASN A 170 -16.76 14.12 -11.20
N ILE A 171 -16.91 15.05 -12.13
CA ILE A 171 -18.06 15.09 -13.05
C ILE A 171 -18.09 13.83 -13.92
N GLU A 172 -16.97 13.43 -14.50
CA GLU A 172 -16.87 12.24 -15.33
C GLU A 172 -17.20 10.96 -14.53
N LEU A 173 -16.73 10.83 -13.29
CA LEU A 173 -17.06 9.71 -12.43
C LEU A 173 -18.55 9.64 -12.13
N GLN A 174 -19.21 10.77 -11.85
CA GLN A 174 -20.66 10.83 -11.65
C GLN A 174 -21.44 10.41 -12.90
N LEU A 175 -21.03 10.88 -14.09
CA LEU A 175 -21.65 10.48 -15.35
C LEU A 175 -21.51 8.97 -15.62
N LEU A 176 -20.45 8.36 -15.12
CA LEU A 176 -20.23 6.93 -15.16
C LEU A 176 -20.89 6.18 -14.00
N GLN A 177 -21.68 6.86 -13.17
CA GLN A 177 -22.32 6.32 -11.97
C GLN A 177 -21.35 5.70 -10.97
N ILE A 178 -20.14 6.23 -10.88
CA ILE A 178 -19.16 5.87 -9.87
C ILE A 178 -19.18 6.95 -8.80
N ARG A 179 -19.37 6.56 -7.53
CA ARG A 179 -19.30 7.49 -6.40
C ARG A 179 -17.86 7.65 -5.95
N PRO A 180 -17.22 8.81 -6.17
CA PRO A 180 -15.89 9.05 -5.66
C PRO A 180 -15.92 9.36 -4.16
N LEU A 181 -15.04 8.71 -3.40
CA LEU A 181 -14.78 8.96 -1.99
C LEU A 181 -13.32 9.34 -1.85
N ARG A 182 -13.05 10.55 -1.36
CA ARG A 182 -11.71 11.08 -1.22
C ARG A 182 -11.33 11.17 0.24
N PHE A 183 -10.15 10.68 0.56
CA PHE A 183 -9.59 10.68 1.91
C PHE A 183 -8.21 11.34 1.89
N ALA A 184 -7.87 11.98 2.99
CA ALA A 184 -6.58 12.64 3.18
C ALA A 184 -5.94 12.16 4.48
N THR A 185 -4.71 12.60 4.74
CA THR A 185 -4.04 12.35 6.03
C THR A 185 -4.96 12.76 7.20
N GLY A 186 -5.08 11.89 8.19
CA GLY A 186 -5.93 12.08 9.37
C GLY A 186 -7.39 11.67 9.17
N THR A 187 -7.78 11.17 7.99
CA THR A 187 -9.18 10.76 7.72
C THR A 187 -9.36 9.29 7.37
N LEU A 188 -8.28 8.54 7.22
CA LEU A 188 -8.36 7.12 6.84
C LEU A 188 -9.09 6.28 7.90
N CYS A 189 -8.98 6.63 9.18
CA CYS A 189 -9.69 5.96 10.26
C CYS A 189 -11.22 6.05 10.14
N SER A 190 -11.76 7.01 9.39
CA SER A 190 -13.21 7.16 9.15
C SER A 190 -13.74 6.28 8.02
N ILE A 191 -12.87 5.66 7.19
CA ILE A 191 -13.27 4.85 6.04
C ILE A 191 -14.29 3.76 6.42
N PRO A 192 -14.09 2.96 7.49
CA PRO A 192 -15.04 1.90 7.84
C PRO A 192 -16.43 2.44 8.09
N ALA A 193 -16.57 3.43 8.97
CA ALA A 193 -17.85 4.01 9.36
C ALA A 193 -18.56 4.66 8.16
N VAL A 194 -17.86 5.49 7.40
CA VAL A 194 -18.42 6.18 6.22
C VAL A 194 -18.86 5.17 5.17
N THR A 195 -18.04 4.16 4.90
CA THR A 195 -18.36 3.15 3.86
C THR A 195 -19.55 2.30 4.27
N GLU A 196 -19.61 1.83 5.52
CA GLU A 196 -20.73 1.04 6.02
C GLU A 196 -22.06 1.84 6.04
N ASP A 197 -22.02 3.11 6.43
CA ASP A 197 -23.21 3.97 6.36
C ASP A 197 -23.73 4.15 4.94
N LEU A 198 -22.82 4.30 3.97
CA LEU A 198 -23.19 4.34 2.55
C LEU A 198 -23.75 3.01 2.07
N LEU A 199 -23.14 1.88 2.43
CA LEU A 199 -23.63 0.54 2.06
C LEU A 199 -25.02 0.27 2.61
N ARG A 200 -25.31 0.65 3.86
CA ARG A 200 -26.66 0.53 4.45
C ARG A 200 -27.67 1.40 3.70
N ARG A 201 -27.32 2.67 3.45
CA ARG A 201 -28.20 3.60 2.74
C ARG A 201 -28.52 3.14 1.33
N ASP A 202 -27.55 2.55 0.65
CA ASP A 202 -27.68 2.11 -0.73
C ASP A 202 -28.18 0.64 -0.84
N GLY A 203 -28.48 -0.03 0.30
CA GLY A 203 -29.12 -1.35 0.36
C GLY A 203 -28.21 -2.54 0.08
N PHE A 204 -26.91 -2.40 0.33
CA PHE A 204 -25.94 -3.49 0.19
C PHE A 204 -25.75 -4.30 1.47
N ILE A 205 -26.06 -3.73 2.64
CA ILE A 205 -25.97 -4.37 3.97
C ILE A 205 -27.11 -3.93 4.87
#